data_7494a213e6ef1aab8757c1b11e24b660
#
_entry.id   7494a213e6ef1aab8757c1b11e24b660
#
_cell.length_a   1.000
_cell.length_b   1.000
_cell.length_c   1.000
_cell.angle_alpha   90.00
_cell.angle_beta   90.00
_cell.angle_gamma   90.00
#
_symmetry.space_group_name_H-M   'P 1'
#
loop_
_entity.id
_entity.type
_entity.pdbx_description
1 polymer ?
#
loop_
_entity_poly.entity_id
_entity_poly.type
_entity_poly.pdbx_seq_one_letter_code
_entity_poly.pdbx_strand_id
1 'polypeptide(L)'
;FVDATERCVRIGYDVIELHMAHGYLLQQFLSPISNQRTDSYGGSLENRMRFPLDVFDAVRAAWPDELPLGVRISSIDWVEGGWSLEDSITFAEALKAKDCDFIDCSSGGNSPLQDIDAGPGYQTGFAADIRRETGVKTMAVGQITQARQAEAIIRSGQADMVALARGFLYDPHWVWHAADELRAQAAFAPQYARSHPSMQGLPIPGNPPTPK
;
A
#
# COMPACT_ATOMS: atom_id res chain seq x y z
N PHE A 1 15.83 -10.29 4.78
CA PHE A 1 14.41 -10.07 5.02
C PHE A 1 13.99 -10.67 6.37
N VAL A 2 14.21 -11.96 6.62
CA VAL A 2 13.82 -12.63 7.88
C VAL A 2 14.34 -11.90 9.12
N ASP A 3 15.63 -11.58 9.20
CA ASP A 3 16.21 -10.85 10.34
C ASP A 3 15.55 -9.48 10.57
N ALA A 4 15.10 -8.81 9.49
CA ALA A 4 14.37 -7.56 9.60
C ALA A 4 12.95 -7.79 10.16
N THR A 5 12.28 -8.84 9.70
CA THR A 5 10.97 -9.26 10.22
C THR A 5 11.03 -9.58 11.70
N GLU A 6 12.01 -10.36 12.14
CA GLU A 6 12.20 -10.67 13.56
C GLU A 6 12.47 -9.41 14.41
N ARG A 7 13.17 -8.40 13.85
CA ARG A 7 13.32 -7.11 14.53
C ARG A 7 11.98 -6.39 14.66
N CYS A 8 11.14 -6.40 13.61
CA CYS A 8 9.80 -5.81 13.65
C CYS A 8 8.92 -6.47 14.71
N VAL A 9 8.95 -7.81 14.82
CA VAL A 9 8.26 -8.54 15.89
C VAL A 9 8.72 -8.07 17.27
N ARG A 10 10.05 -8.00 17.50
CA ARG A 10 10.61 -7.61 18.81
C ARG A 10 10.25 -6.19 19.24
N ILE A 11 10.11 -5.27 18.30
CA ILE A 11 9.78 -3.86 18.59
C ILE A 11 8.27 -3.56 18.52
N GLY A 12 7.44 -4.58 18.21
CA GLY A 12 5.98 -4.51 18.31
C GLY A 12 5.30 -3.77 17.15
N TYR A 13 5.72 -4.01 15.91
CA TYR A 13 4.94 -3.58 14.75
C TYR A 13 3.66 -4.41 14.62
N ASP A 14 2.55 -3.74 14.27
CA ASP A 14 1.25 -4.38 14.04
C ASP A 14 1.07 -4.87 12.60
N VAL A 15 1.78 -4.28 11.65
CA VAL A 15 1.71 -4.60 10.21
C VAL A 15 3.09 -4.43 9.60
N ILE A 16 3.46 -5.30 8.68
CA ILE A 16 4.63 -5.10 7.82
C ILE A 16 4.27 -5.28 6.36
N GLU A 17 5.05 -4.66 5.49
CA GLU A 17 4.90 -4.73 4.04
C GLU A 17 6.24 -5.02 3.38
N LEU A 18 6.28 -6.03 2.51
CA LEU A 18 7.44 -6.33 1.69
C LEU A 18 7.47 -5.42 0.47
N HIS A 19 8.57 -4.68 0.31
CA HIS A 19 8.74 -3.81 -0.84
C HIS A 19 9.23 -4.60 -2.06
N MET A 20 8.31 -4.84 -3.01
CA MET A 20 8.56 -5.55 -4.27
C MET A 20 8.30 -4.64 -5.48
N ALA A 21 8.68 -3.35 -5.38
CA ALA A 21 8.34 -2.31 -6.33
C ALA A 21 9.53 -1.39 -6.67
N HIS A 22 9.32 -0.45 -7.60
CA HIS A 22 10.14 0.74 -7.88
C HIS A 22 11.59 0.46 -8.27
N GLY A 23 11.84 -0.66 -8.99
CA GLY A 23 13.17 -1.03 -9.48
C GLY A 23 14.10 -1.58 -8.41
N TYR A 24 13.60 -1.85 -7.19
CA TYR A 24 14.39 -2.48 -6.13
C TYR A 24 14.44 -4.01 -6.29
N LEU A 25 15.25 -4.66 -5.47
CA LEU A 25 15.69 -6.04 -5.64
C LEU A 25 14.59 -7.01 -6.08
N LEU A 26 13.45 -7.04 -5.39
CA LEU A 26 12.41 -8.03 -5.68
C LEU A 26 11.68 -7.74 -7.00
N GLN A 27 11.43 -6.45 -7.33
CA GLN A 27 10.91 -6.11 -8.65
C GLN A 27 11.91 -6.41 -9.77
N GLN A 28 13.21 -6.25 -9.53
CA GLN A 28 14.23 -6.58 -10.54
C GLN A 28 14.21 -8.06 -10.94
N PHE A 29 13.74 -8.96 -10.05
CA PHE A 29 13.50 -10.35 -10.40
C PHE A 29 12.19 -10.54 -11.17
N LEU A 30 11.13 -9.80 -10.82
CA LEU A 30 9.81 -9.91 -11.45
C LEU A 30 9.82 -9.43 -12.90
N SER A 31 10.36 -8.26 -13.14
CA SER A 31 10.26 -7.59 -14.43
C SER A 31 11.18 -8.21 -15.49
N PRO A 32 10.64 -8.50 -16.70
CA PRO A 32 11.44 -9.07 -17.80
C PRO A 32 12.48 -8.09 -18.37
N ILE A 33 12.34 -6.78 -18.18
CA ILE A 33 13.33 -5.81 -18.67
C ILE A 33 14.58 -5.73 -17.79
N SER A 34 14.47 -6.06 -16.50
CA SER A 34 15.60 -6.11 -15.57
C SER A 34 16.11 -7.53 -15.34
N ASN A 35 15.25 -8.54 -15.39
CA ASN A 35 15.63 -9.93 -15.19
C ASN A 35 16.00 -10.61 -16.52
N GLN A 36 17.29 -10.60 -16.85
CA GLN A 36 17.86 -11.27 -18.03
C GLN A 36 18.50 -12.63 -17.69
N ARG A 37 18.13 -13.23 -16.57
CA ARG A 37 18.65 -14.54 -16.12
C ARG A 37 18.15 -15.66 -17.01
N THR A 38 18.97 -16.69 -17.16
CA THR A 38 18.68 -17.91 -17.94
C THR A 38 18.57 -19.17 -17.08
N ASP A 39 18.63 -19.02 -15.76
CA ASP A 39 18.45 -20.09 -14.78
C ASP A 39 17.00 -20.17 -14.28
N SER A 40 16.75 -20.94 -13.22
CA SER A 40 15.43 -21.14 -12.62
C SER A 40 14.79 -19.88 -12.01
N TYR A 41 15.48 -18.75 -12.01
CA TYR A 41 14.99 -17.47 -11.49
C TYR A 41 14.73 -16.42 -12.58
N GLY A 42 14.79 -16.82 -13.87
CA GLY A 42 14.58 -15.91 -15.00
C GLY A 42 13.87 -16.58 -16.19
N GLY A 43 13.58 -15.80 -17.23
CA GLY A 43 12.84 -16.24 -18.40
C GLY A 43 11.33 -16.23 -18.18
N SER A 44 10.69 -17.36 -17.91
CA SER A 44 9.24 -17.45 -17.73
C SER A 44 8.75 -16.64 -16.54
N LEU A 45 7.46 -16.23 -16.57
CA LEU A 45 6.82 -15.54 -15.45
C LEU A 45 6.96 -16.32 -14.12
N GLU A 46 6.71 -17.62 -14.16
CA GLU A 46 6.87 -18.51 -13.00
C GLU A 46 8.28 -18.41 -12.40
N ASN A 47 9.32 -18.47 -13.23
CA ASN A 47 10.70 -18.37 -12.78
C ASN A 47 11.03 -16.99 -12.21
N ARG A 48 10.53 -15.91 -12.84
CA ARG A 48 10.73 -14.54 -12.33
C ARG A 48 10.04 -14.29 -11.01
N MET A 49 8.89 -14.90 -10.75
CA MET A 49 8.16 -14.82 -9.49
C MET A 49 8.81 -15.64 -8.37
N ARG A 50 9.61 -16.65 -8.70
CA ARG A 50 10.14 -17.64 -7.73
C ARG A 50 10.85 -16.98 -6.55
N PHE A 51 11.86 -16.14 -6.79
CA PHE A 51 12.61 -15.51 -5.71
C PHE A 51 11.76 -14.56 -4.85
N PRO A 52 10.94 -13.66 -5.40
CA PRO A 52 9.99 -12.88 -4.60
C PRO A 52 9.03 -13.73 -3.75
N LEU A 53 8.53 -14.85 -4.27
CA LEU A 53 7.67 -15.77 -3.51
C LEU A 53 8.45 -16.52 -2.42
N ASP A 54 9.69 -16.97 -2.69
CA ASP A 54 10.56 -17.58 -1.68
C ASP A 54 10.83 -16.61 -0.52
N VAL A 55 11.04 -15.33 -0.82
CA VAL A 55 11.20 -14.27 0.20
C VAL A 55 9.92 -14.07 0.99
N PHE A 56 8.76 -14.05 0.31
CA PHE A 56 7.47 -13.93 0.96
C PHE A 56 7.22 -15.08 1.94
N ASP A 57 7.42 -16.32 1.51
CA ASP A 57 7.26 -17.53 2.34
C ASP A 57 8.14 -17.48 3.59
N ALA A 58 9.42 -17.10 3.43
CA ALA A 58 10.34 -17.00 4.54
C ALA A 58 9.96 -15.90 5.54
N VAL A 59 9.42 -14.77 5.05
CA VAL A 59 8.93 -13.68 5.90
C VAL A 59 7.61 -14.06 6.57
N ARG A 60 6.67 -14.69 5.84
CA ARG A 60 5.41 -15.16 6.43
C ARG A 60 5.65 -16.15 7.57
N ALA A 61 6.61 -17.07 7.41
CA ALA A 61 6.98 -18.02 8.45
C ALA A 61 7.62 -17.37 9.70
N ALA A 62 8.19 -16.17 9.57
CA ALA A 62 8.82 -15.44 10.67
C ALA A 62 7.91 -14.36 11.30
N TRP A 63 6.81 -14.01 10.63
CA TRP A 63 5.84 -13.02 11.08
C TRP A 63 4.65 -13.70 11.76
N PRO A 64 4.13 -13.21 12.92
CA PRO A 64 2.99 -13.80 13.60
C PRO A 64 1.76 -13.94 12.68
N ASP A 65 1.10 -15.10 12.72
CA ASP A 65 -0.03 -15.40 11.84
C ASP A 65 -1.22 -14.45 12.03
N GLU A 66 -1.41 -13.95 13.26
CA GLU A 66 -2.48 -13.03 13.61
C GLU A 66 -2.24 -11.59 13.14
N LEU A 67 -1.03 -11.25 12.69
CA LEU A 67 -0.66 -9.90 12.23
C LEU A 67 -0.62 -9.85 10.70
N PRO A 68 -1.17 -8.76 10.10
CA PRO A 68 -1.20 -8.62 8.66
C PRO A 68 0.19 -8.49 8.03
N LEU A 69 0.39 -9.20 6.92
CA LEU A 69 1.56 -9.11 6.05
C LEU A 69 1.12 -8.72 4.64
N GLY A 70 1.56 -7.55 4.17
CA GLY A 70 1.30 -7.06 2.82
C GLY A 70 2.52 -7.07 1.92
N VAL A 71 2.25 -6.79 0.64
CA VAL A 71 3.28 -6.61 -0.39
C VAL A 71 2.99 -5.36 -1.19
N ARG A 72 4.00 -4.51 -1.38
CA ARG A 72 3.92 -3.40 -2.32
C ARG A 72 4.54 -3.79 -3.65
N ILE A 73 3.79 -3.62 -4.74
CA ILE A 73 4.23 -3.95 -6.10
C ILE A 73 4.23 -2.72 -7.01
N SER A 74 5.05 -2.75 -8.07
CA SER A 74 4.81 -1.93 -9.25
C SER A 74 3.90 -2.71 -10.17
N SER A 75 2.64 -2.29 -10.29
CA SER A 75 1.61 -3.00 -11.06
C SER A 75 1.95 -3.09 -12.56
N ILE A 76 2.66 -2.08 -13.08
CA ILE A 76 3.22 -2.08 -14.44
C ILE A 76 4.54 -1.30 -14.46
N ASP A 77 5.37 -1.57 -15.46
CA ASP A 77 6.65 -0.86 -15.66
C ASP A 77 6.52 0.43 -16.50
N TRP A 78 5.38 0.68 -17.15
CA TRP A 78 5.17 1.78 -18.09
C TRP A 78 6.15 1.76 -19.29
N VAL A 79 6.60 0.58 -19.67
CA VAL A 79 7.54 0.35 -20.77
C VAL A 79 7.06 -0.86 -21.55
N GLU A 80 7.09 -0.78 -22.88
CA GLU A 80 6.77 -1.91 -23.76
C GLU A 80 7.71 -3.11 -23.47
N GLY A 81 7.13 -4.31 -23.36
CA GLY A 81 7.84 -5.52 -22.98
C GLY A 81 8.30 -5.58 -21.51
N GLY A 82 7.88 -4.62 -20.67
CA GLY A 82 8.09 -4.66 -19.23
C GLY A 82 7.06 -5.51 -18.47
N TRP A 83 7.06 -5.38 -17.16
CA TRP A 83 6.08 -6.00 -16.29
C TRP A 83 4.68 -5.42 -16.55
N SER A 84 3.70 -6.29 -16.73
CA SER A 84 2.34 -5.94 -17.12
C SER A 84 1.34 -6.07 -15.95
N LEU A 85 0.10 -5.58 -16.16
CA LEU A 85 -0.97 -5.74 -15.18
C LEU A 85 -1.41 -7.22 -15.09
N GLU A 86 -1.39 -7.95 -16.18
CA GLU A 86 -1.68 -9.39 -16.22
C GLU A 86 -0.66 -10.19 -15.40
N ASP A 87 0.62 -9.84 -15.51
CA ASP A 87 1.69 -10.41 -14.67
C ASP A 87 1.42 -10.11 -13.18
N SER A 88 0.99 -8.87 -12.87
CA SER A 88 0.67 -8.45 -11.51
C SER A 88 -0.54 -9.19 -10.93
N ILE A 89 -1.57 -9.44 -11.73
CA ILE A 89 -2.75 -10.23 -11.32
C ILE A 89 -2.31 -11.67 -11.00
N THR A 90 -1.52 -12.29 -11.90
CA THR A 90 -1.00 -13.64 -11.68
C THR A 90 -0.13 -13.71 -10.42
N PHE A 91 0.72 -12.70 -10.19
CA PHE A 91 1.55 -12.63 -9.00
C PHE A 91 0.72 -12.41 -7.72
N ALA A 92 -0.32 -11.58 -7.79
CA ALA A 92 -1.25 -11.35 -6.69
C ALA A 92 -2.02 -12.61 -6.29
N GLU A 93 -2.44 -13.44 -7.25
CA GLU A 93 -3.04 -14.75 -7.00
C GLU A 93 -2.06 -15.69 -6.28
N ALA A 94 -0.81 -15.73 -6.72
CA ALA A 94 0.23 -16.53 -6.08
C ALA A 94 0.52 -16.07 -4.64
N LEU A 95 0.56 -14.76 -4.39
CA LEU A 95 0.72 -14.19 -3.05
C LEU A 95 -0.49 -14.49 -2.15
N LYS A 96 -1.72 -14.35 -2.69
CA LYS A 96 -2.95 -14.68 -1.95
C LYS A 96 -2.98 -16.15 -1.52
N ALA A 97 -2.54 -17.07 -2.39
CA ALA A 97 -2.43 -18.49 -2.07
C ALA A 97 -1.40 -18.81 -0.97
N LYS A 98 -0.59 -17.83 -0.59
CA LYS A 98 0.43 -17.87 0.49
C LYS A 98 0.07 -17.01 1.69
N ASP A 99 -1.20 -16.68 1.86
CA ASP A 99 -1.73 -15.86 2.96
C ASP A 99 -1.16 -14.43 3.00
N CYS A 100 -1.03 -13.80 1.82
CA CYS A 100 -0.82 -12.36 1.71
C CYS A 100 -2.13 -11.63 2.03
N ASP A 101 -2.11 -10.75 3.03
CA ASP A 101 -3.31 -10.07 3.52
C ASP A 101 -3.75 -8.91 2.63
N PHE A 102 -2.79 -8.19 2.01
CA PHE A 102 -3.09 -7.05 1.12
C PHE A 102 -1.97 -6.75 0.15
N ILE A 103 -2.31 -6.06 -0.94
CA ILE A 103 -1.35 -5.58 -1.94
C ILE A 103 -1.47 -4.06 -2.09
N ASP A 104 -0.38 -3.34 -1.86
CA ASP A 104 -0.23 -1.91 -2.16
C ASP A 104 0.18 -1.74 -3.63
N CYS A 105 -0.74 -1.19 -4.43
CA CYS A 105 -0.65 -1.14 -5.88
C CYS A 105 -0.03 0.19 -6.35
N SER A 106 1.30 0.23 -6.43
CA SER A 106 2.05 1.31 -7.06
C SER A 106 2.37 1.01 -8.52
N SER A 107 3.28 1.74 -9.17
CA SER A 107 3.73 1.45 -10.54
C SER A 107 5.08 2.09 -10.86
N GLY A 108 5.75 1.57 -11.89
CA GLY A 108 6.99 2.11 -12.43
C GLY A 108 8.19 2.01 -11.52
N GLY A 109 9.19 2.85 -11.80
CA GLY A 109 10.44 2.95 -11.04
C GLY A 109 11.55 2.01 -11.50
N ASN A 110 11.29 1.13 -12.47
CA ASN A 110 12.24 0.11 -12.93
C ASN A 110 13.06 0.54 -14.15
N SER A 111 12.60 1.50 -14.93
CA SER A 111 13.26 1.96 -16.14
C SER A 111 13.23 3.48 -16.28
N PRO A 112 14.31 4.11 -16.76
CA PRO A 112 14.29 5.53 -17.11
C PRO A 112 13.46 5.81 -18.38
N LEU A 113 13.07 4.79 -19.14
CA LEU A 113 12.26 4.89 -20.36
C LEU A 113 10.74 4.85 -20.07
N GLN A 114 10.36 4.75 -18.81
CA GLN A 114 8.95 4.76 -18.43
C GLN A 114 8.26 6.06 -18.85
N ASP A 115 7.08 5.94 -19.45
CA ASP A 115 6.22 7.06 -19.83
C ASP A 115 4.96 7.05 -18.99
N ILE A 116 4.96 7.87 -17.93
CA ILE A 116 3.90 7.89 -16.93
C ILE A 116 3.04 9.14 -17.11
N ASP A 117 1.78 8.96 -17.52
CA ASP A 117 0.77 10.01 -17.46
C ASP A 117 0.25 10.16 -16.01
N ALA A 118 0.94 10.94 -15.23
CA ALA A 118 0.69 11.10 -13.81
C ALA A 118 -0.37 12.17 -13.53
N GLY A 119 -1.46 11.78 -12.86
CA GLY A 119 -2.52 12.67 -12.40
C GLY A 119 -3.16 12.17 -11.10
N PRO A 120 -4.14 12.88 -10.54
CA PRO A 120 -4.81 12.47 -9.31
C PRO A 120 -5.43 11.07 -9.42
N GLY A 121 -4.91 10.12 -8.63
CA GLY A 121 -5.39 8.74 -8.62
C GLY A 121 -4.95 7.86 -9.81
N TYR A 122 -3.90 8.23 -10.55
CA TYR A 122 -3.46 7.55 -11.78
C TYR A 122 -3.16 6.05 -11.62
N GLN A 123 -2.90 5.59 -10.42
CA GLN A 123 -2.65 4.16 -10.14
C GLN A 123 -3.87 3.42 -9.53
N THR A 124 -4.96 4.13 -9.24
CA THR A 124 -6.13 3.54 -8.58
C THR A 124 -6.77 2.41 -9.40
N GLY A 125 -6.74 2.52 -10.73
CA GLY A 125 -7.23 1.48 -11.63
C GLY A 125 -6.54 0.13 -11.43
N PHE A 126 -5.24 0.12 -11.17
CA PHE A 126 -4.51 -1.12 -10.91
C PHE A 126 -4.98 -1.83 -9.64
N ALA A 127 -5.21 -1.07 -8.56
CA ALA A 127 -5.77 -1.63 -7.33
C ALA A 127 -7.16 -2.21 -7.56
N ALA A 128 -8.00 -1.53 -8.35
CA ALA A 128 -9.34 -1.98 -8.68
C ALA A 128 -9.34 -3.27 -9.50
N ASP A 129 -8.47 -3.36 -10.50
CA ASP A 129 -8.36 -4.54 -11.36
C ASP A 129 -7.80 -5.75 -10.60
N ILE A 130 -6.71 -5.59 -9.85
CA ILE A 130 -6.15 -6.66 -9.02
C ILE A 130 -7.17 -7.15 -8.00
N ARG A 131 -7.88 -6.23 -7.33
CA ARG A 131 -8.94 -6.57 -6.37
C ARG A 131 -10.08 -7.36 -7.01
N ARG A 132 -10.54 -6.91 -8.18
CA ARG A 132 -11.65 -7.54 -8.89
C ARG A 132 -11.30 -8.95 -9.35
N GLU A 133 -10.12 -9.14 -9.93
CA GLU A 133 -9.70 -10.42 -10.52
C GLU A 133 -9.31 -11.44 -9.46
N THR A 134 -8.64 -11.02 -8.39
CA THR A 134 -8.09 -11.95 -7.40
C THR A 134 -8.90 -12.03 -6.10
N GLY A 135 -9.67 -10.98 -5.78
CA GLY A 135 -10.35 -10.84 -4.50
C GLY A 135 -9.41 -10.63 -3.31
N VAL A 136 -8.10 -10.36 -3.52
CA VAL A 136 -7.20 -9.92 -2.46
C VAL A 136 -7.54 -8.47 -2.07
N LYS A 137 -7.32 -8.11 -0.82
CA LYS A 137 -7.48 -6.70 -0.41
C LYS A 137 -6.40 -5.84 -1.06
N THR A 138 -6.76 -4.65 -1.51
CA THR A 138 -5.83 -3.73 -2.16
C THR A 138 -5.76 -2.38 -1.48
N MET A 139 -4.59 -1.76 -1.61
CA MET A 139 -4.33 -0.39 -1.21
C MET A 139 -4.01 0.45 -2.45
N ALA A 140 -4.77 1.52 -2.67
CA ALA A 140 -4.54 2.44 -3.78
C ALA A 140 -3.61 3.57 -3.33
N VAL A 141 -2.64 3.89 -4.18
CA VAL A 141 -1.70 5.00 -4.00
C VAL A 141 -1.56 5.78 -5.31
N GLY A 142 -1.17 7.04 -5.27
CA GLY A 142 -0.86 7.82 -6.47
C GLY A 142 -1.62 9.14 -6.54
N GLN A 143 -1.00 10.22 -6.05
CA GLN A 143 -1.58 11.58 -6.03
C GLN A 143 -3.01 11.62 -5.43
N ILE A 144 -3.27 10.80 -4.42
CA ILE A 144 -4.47 10.91 -3.60
C ILE A 144 -4.17 11.98 -2.53
N THR A 145 -4.86 13.13 -2.61
CA THR A 145 -4.60 14.27 -1.74
C THR A 145 -5.85 14.83 -1.06
N GLN A 146 -7.04 14.56 -1.64
CA GLN A 146 -8.30 15.09 -1.15
C GLN A 146 -9.11 14.04 -0.42
N ALA A 147 -9.78 14.41 0.67
CA ALA A 147 -10.61 13.53 1.46
C ALA A 147 -11.72 12.87 0.62
N ARG A 148 -12.39 13.63 -0.22
CA ARG A 148 -13.46 13.12 -1.09
C ARG A 148 -12.96 12.16 -2.17
N GLN A 149 -11.74 12.36 -2.67
CA GLN A 149 -11.11 11.43 -3.60
C GLN A 149 -10.83 10.09 -2.90
N ALA A 150 -10.22 10.12 -1.71
CA ALA A 150 -9.96 8.92 -0.92
C ALA A 150 -11.26 8.17 -0.56
N GLU A 151 -12.28 8.89 -0.10
CA GLU A 151 -13.61 8.33 0.21
C GLU A 151 -14.27 7.71 -1.03
N ALA A 152 -14.19 8.35 -2.19
CA ALA A 152 -14.76 7.83 -3.43
C ALA A 152 -14.11 6.51 -3.86
N ILE A 153 -12.78 6.38 -3.75
CA ILE A 153 -12.05 5.14 -4.05
C ILE A 153 -12.56 3.98 -3.20
N ILE A 154 -12.68 4.20 -1.89
CA ILE A 154 -13.15 3.16 -0.94
C ILE A 154 -14.62 2.83 -1.19
N ARG A 155 -15.49 3.82 -1.27
CA ARG A 155 -16.94 3.60 -1.41
C ARG A 155 -17.34 2.99 -2.72
N SER A 156 -16.63 3.28 -3.81
CA SER A 156 -16.85 2.64 -5.11
C SER A 156 -16.27 1.23 -5.21
N GLY A 157 -15.55 0.76 -4.19
CA GLY A 157 -14.94 -0.56 -4.16
C GLY A 157 -13.71 -0.70 -5.05
N GLN A 158 -13.08 0.41 -5.43
CA GLN A 158 -11.84 0.37 -6.22
C GLN A 158 -10.64 -0.14 -5.42
N ALA A 159 -10.61 0.14 -4.11
CA ALA A 159 -9.63 -0.42 -3.19
C ALA A 159 -10.24 -0.55 -1.79
N ASP A 160 -9.59 -1.31 -0.92
CA ASP A 160 -9.96 -1.46 0.50
C ASP A 160 -9.29 -0.42 1.38
N MET A 161 -8.15 0.12 0.92
CA MET A 161 -7.34 1.11 1.63
C MET A 161 -6.78 2.14 0.65
N VAL A 162 -6.37 3.30 1.19
CA VAL A 162 -5.63 4.32 0.45
C VAL A 162 -4.34 4.67 1.17
N ALA A 163 -3.26 4.90 0.39
CA ALA A 163 -1.97 5.30 0.90
C ALA A 163 -1.59 6.70 0.41
N LEU A 164 -1.10 7.52 1.32
CA LEU A 164 -0.59 8.85 1.04
C LEU A 164 0.85 8.97 1.59
N ALA A 165 1.80 9.42 0.77
CA ALA A 165 3.16 9.71 1.23
C ALA A 165 3.36 11.23 1.36
N ARG A 166 3.48 11.92 0.23
CA ARG A 166 3.71 13.38 0.21
C ARG A 166 2.55 14.17 0.86
N GLY A 167 1.31 13.65 0.79
CA GLY A 167 0.16 14.25 1.46
C GLY A 167 0.34 14.32 2.97
N PHE A 168 0.78 13.22 3.60
CA PHE A 168 1.06 13.18 5.04
C PHE A 168 2.32 13.95 5.45
N LEU A 169 3.33 14.06 4.56
CA LEU A 169 4.49 14.91 4.84
C LEU A 169 4.12 16.39 4.84
N TYR A 170 3.18 16.78 3.98
CA TYR A 170 2.68 18.15 3.92
C TYR A 170 1.69 18.47 5.04
N ASP A 171 0.79 17.55 5.32
CA ASP A 171 -0.22 17.65 6.38
C ASP A 171 -0.21 16.40 7.26
N PRO A 172 0.56 16.38 8.36
CA PRO A 172 0.60 15.24 9.29
C PRO A 172 -0.75 14.91 9.95
N HIS A 173 -1.69 15.85 9.97
CA HIS A 173 -3.03 15.70 10.52
C HIS A 173 -4.10 15.48 9.45
N TRP A 174 -3.69 15.11 8.24
CA TRP A 174 -4.58 14.92 7.09
C TRP A 174 -5.81 14.07 7.42
N VAL A 175 -5.67 13.00 8.22
CA VAL A 175 -6.80 12.13 8.61
C VAL A 175 -7.84 12.90 9.43
N TRP A 176 -7.42 13.80 10.31
CA TRP A 176 -8.35 14.63 11.09
C TRP A 176 -9.08 15.64 10.21
N HIS A 177 -8.37 16.29 9.31
CA HIS A 177 -8.97 17.23 8.37
C HIS A 177 -9.93 16.53 7.40
N ALA A 178 -9.56 15.33 6.93
CA ALA A 178 -10.43 14.49 6.09
C ALA A 178 -11.69 14.06 6.84
N ALA A 179 -11.57 13.65 8.11
CA ALA A 179 -12.72 13.29 8.93
C ALA A 179 -13.67 14.48 9.15
N ASP A 180 -13.15 15.66 9.41
CA ASP A 180 -13.94 16.88 9.55
C ASP A 180 -14.68 17.23 8.25
N GLU A 181 -13.99 17.24 7.10
CA GLU A 181 -14.59 17.48 5.79
C GLU A 181 -15.70 16.47 5.46
N LEU A 182 -15.49 15.20 5.78
CA LEU A 182 -16.43 14.10 5.52
C LEU A 182 -17.51 13.95 6.61
N ARG A 183 -17.47 14.78 7.66
CA ARG A 183 -18.35 14.68 8.83
C ARG A 183 -18.29 13.30 9.49
N ALA A 184 -17.09 12.73 9.54
CA ALA A 184 -16.77 11.46 10.16
C ALA A 184 -16.01 11.65 11.48
N GLN A 185 -15.75 10.57 12.18
CA GLN A 185 -14.91 10.58 13.38
C GLN A 185 -13.57 9.96 13.08
N ALA A 186 -12.49 10.55 13.59
CA ALA A 186 -11.16 9.99 13.58
C ALA A 186 -10.64 9.81 15.00
N ALA A 187 -9.86 8.75 15.22
CA ALA A 187 -9.12 8.60 16.47
C ALA A 187 -8.00 9.64 16.54
N PHE A 188 -7.79 10.21 17.71
CA PHE A 188 -6.66 11.09 18.00
C PHE A 188 -6.18 10.89 19.44
N ALA A 189 -4.92 11.18 19.67
CA ALA A 189 -4.36 11.05 21.01
C ALA A 189 -5.01 12.04 21.99
N PRO A 190 -5.30 11.64 23.25
CA PRO A 190 -6.05 12.48 24.22
C PRO A 190 -5.45 13.86 24.43
N GLN A 191 -4.14 14.03 24.32
CA GLN A 191 -3.46 15.33 24.46
C GLN A 191 -3.85 16.35 23.37
N TYR A 192 -4.38 15.91 22.23
CA TYR A 192 -4.86 16.76 21.14
C TYR A 192 -6.36 17.03 21.17
N ALA A 193 -7.10 16.46 22.13
CA ALA A 193 -8.56 16.57 22.21
C ALA A 193 -9.06 18.03 22.21
N ARG A 194 -8.27 18.97 22.77
CA ARG A 194 -8.65 20.39 22.85
C ARG A 194 -8.45 21.17 21.55
N SER A 195 -7.62 20.65 20.63
CA SER A 195 -7.28 21.32 19.38
C SER A 195 -8.08 20.78 18.18
N HIS A 196 -8.71 19.61 18.29
CA HIS A 196 -9.45 19.00 17.20
C HIS A 196 -10.77 19.75 16.94
N PRO A 197 -11.11 20.10 15.68
CA PRO A 197 -12.33 20.85 15.36
C PRO A 197 -13.62 20.21 15.89
N SER A 198 -13.74 18.88 15.87
CA SER A 198 -14.89 18.16 16.43
C SER A 198 -15.04 18.32 17.95
N MET A 199 -14.00 18.78 18.62
CA MET A 199 -13.97 19.04 20.07
C MET A 199 -14.12 20.53 20.41
N GLN A 200 -14.24 21.40 19.40
CA GLN A 200 -14.49 22.82 19.62
C GLN A 200 -15.83 23.01 20.36
N GLY A 201 -15.77 23.77 21.44
CA GLY A 201 -16.92 24.01 22.31
C GLY A 201 -17.16 22.98 23.41
N LEU A 202 -16.38 21.90 23.47
CA LEU A 202 -16.42 21.01 24.63
C LEU A 202 -15.69 21.65 25.81
N PRO A 203 -16.22 21.49 27.05
CA PRO A 203 -15.59 22.04 28.26
C PRO A 203 -14.20 21.40 28.42
N ILE A 204 -13.20 22.23 28.70
CA ILE A 204 -11.86 21.78 29.06
C ILE A 204 -11.98 21.01 30.39
N PRO A 205 -11.50 19.75 30.49
CA PRO A 205 -11.51 19.04 31.77
C PRO A 205 -10.87 19.89 32.87
N GLY A 206 -11.61 20.12 33.96
CA GLY A 206 -11.17 20.97 35.06
C GLY A 206 -11.52 22.46 34.92
N ASN A 207 -12.07 22.92 33.79
CA ASN A 207 -12.62 24.26 33.67
C ASN A 207 -14.16 24.22 33.76
N PRO A 208 -14.81 25.19 34.42
CA PRO A 208 -16.26 25.29 34.39
C PRO A 208 -16.75 25.55 32.96
N PRO A 209 -17.98 25.09 32.61
CA PRO A 209 -18.55 25.37 31.30
C PRO A 209 -18.63 26.88 31.07
N THR A 210 -18.24 27.34 29.90
CA THR A 210 -18.39 28.75 29.53
C THR A 210 -19.88 29.09 29.51
N PRO A 211 -20.32 30.13 30.23
CA PRO A 211 -21.72 30.56 30.20
C PRO A 211 -22.14 30.87 28.75
N LYS A 212 -23.33 30.41 28.34
CA LYS A 212 -23.92 30.74 27.04
C LYS A 212 -24.31 32.19 26.97
#